data_80d653968eec222c5b76db2ac26e0ab6
#
_entry.id   80d653968eec222c5b76db2ac26e0ab6
#
_cell.length_a   1.000
_cell.length_b   1.000
_cell.length_c   1.000
_cell.angle_alpha   90.00
_cell.angle_beta   90.00
_cell.angle_gamma   90.00
#
_symmetry.space_group_name_H-M   'P 1'
#
loop_
_entity.id
_entity.type
_entity.pdbx_description
1 polymer ?
#
loop_
_entity_poly.entity_id
_entity_poly.type
_entity_poly.pdbx_seq_one_letter_code
_entity_poly.pdbx_strand_id
1 'polypeptide(L)'
;KQQFFSAIFIAKDGFDKPTTLTSTKSEGSKFIKDLAANFEIPYQHKTNEQLNFQFYFGPNHYTTLKSYNSGFEELVPLGWGIFGWVNKYIIINLFDFLSKYFSSYGLIILLLTLIIKIGLAPFTYKAFLSQAKMKVLKPEIDKVTEKFT
;
A
#
# COMPACT_ATOMS: atom_id res chain seq x y z
N LYS A 1 13.76 0.69 3.63
CA LYS A 1 12.49 1.22 3.11
C LYS A 1 12.16 2.53 3.78
N GLN A 2 11.87 3.56 3.01
CA GLN A 2 11.24 4.81 3.43
C GLN A 2 9.76 4.80 3.04
N GLN A 3 9.01 5.84 3.40
CA GLN A 3 7.58 5.91 3.11
C GLN A 3 7.26 5.86 1.61
N PHE A 4 8.04 6.57 0.79
CA PHE A 4 7.80 6.70 -0.65
C PHE A 4 8.85 6.04 -1.53
N PHE A 5 10.03 5.73 -0.97
CA PHE A 5 11.16 5.17 -1.70
C PHE A 5 11.74 3.95 -0.99
N SER A 6 12.26 3.02 -1.76
CA SER A 6 12.98 1.88 -1.25
C SER A 6 14.32 1.72 -1.96
N ALA A 7 15.31 1.29 -1.17
CA ALA A 7 16.55 0.72 -1.66
C ALA A 7 16.47 -0.79 -1.37
N ILE A 8 16.58 -1.61 -2.41
CA ILE A 8 16.49 -3.07 -2.31
C ILE A 8 17.77 -3.65 -2.92
N PHE A 9 18.44 -4.51 -2.16
CA PHE A 9 19.58 -5.27 -2.63
C PHE A 9 19.12 -6.71 -2.93
N ILE A 10 19.40 -7.18 -4.13
CA ILE A 10 18.92 -8.44 -4.66
C ILE A 10 20.14 -9.28 -5.04
N ALA A 11 20.26 -10.46 -4.46
CA ALA A 11 21.20 -11.49 -4.91
C ALA A 11 20.41 -12.56 -5.66
N LYS A 12 20.74 -12.80 -6.93
CA LYS A 12 20.03 -13.80 -7.75
C LYS A 12 20.27 -15.22 -7.23
N ASP A 13 21.45 -15.45 -6.70
CA ASP A 13 21.87 -16.76 -6.17
C ASP A 13 21.51 -16.94 -4.68
N GLY A 14 20.80 -15.94 -4.10
CA GLY A 14 20.40 -15.94 -2.70
C GLY A 14 21.49 -15.47 -1.74
N PHE A 15 21.16 -15.53 -0.46
CA PHE A 15 22.07 -15.30 0.65
C PHE A 15 22.06 -16.54 1.53
N ASP A 16 23.21 -16.98 2.01
CA ASP A 16 23.30 -18.17 2.85
C ASP A 16 22.62 -17.97 4.20
N LYS A 17 22.89 -16.86 4.85
CA LYS A 17 22.25 -16.44 6.11
C LYS A 17 22.22 -14.93 6.21
N PRO A 18 21.11 -14.33 6.68
CA PRO A 18 21.12 -12.94 7.11
C PRO A 18 21.91 -12.83 8.40
N THR A 19 23.12 -12.31 8.35
CA THR A 19 24.00 -12.35 9.49
C THR A 19 23.68 -11.28 10.51
N THR A 20 23.50 -10.04 10.08
CA THR A 20 23.22 -8.95 11.01
C THR A 20 22.56 -7.79 10.28
N LEU A 21 21.43 -7.36 10.80
CA LEU A 21 20.75 -6.12 10.39
C LEU A 21 20.79 -5.15 11.55
N THR A 22 21.52 -4.05 11.41
CA THR A 22 21.58 -2.99 12.43
C THR A 22 20.86 -1.76 11.95
N SER A 23 20.03 -1.20 12.83
CA SER A 23 19.35 0.06 12.61
C SER A 23 19.63 0.96 13.79
N THR A 24 20.48 1.94 13.59
CA THR A 24 20.88 2.90 14.63
C THR A 24 20.26 4.25 14.35
N LYS A 25 19.67 4.86 15.39
CA LYS A 25 19.20 6.24 15.31
C LYS A 25 20.40 7.15 15.56
N SER A 26 20.72 7.99 14.59
CA SER A 26 21.82 8.95 14.72
C SER A 26 21.32 10.20 15.44
N GLU A 27 21.65 10.31 16.73
CA GLU A 27 21.33 11.52 17.52
C GLU A 27 22.25 12.66 17.11
N GLY A 28 21.65 13.82 16.76
CA GLY A 28 22.39 15.04 16.41
C GLY A 28 22.93 15.11 14.98
N SER A 29 22.66 14.13 14.13
CA SER A 29 23.05 14.18 12.72
C SER A 29 21.88 14.57 11.79
N LYS A 30 22.22 14.94 10.54
CA LYS A 30 21.21 15.20 9.49
C LYS A 30 20.49 13.92 9.04
N PHE A 31 20.96 12.75 9.46
CA PHE A 31 20.39 11.46 9.09
C PHE A 31 19.39 10.99 10.13
N ILE A 32 18.26 10.45 9.66
CA ILE A 32 17.19 9.95 10.54
C ILE A 32 17.57 8.57 11.11
N LYS A 33 18.23 7.74 10.31
CA LYS A 33 18.67 6.39 10.67
C LYS A 33 19.86 5.98 9.82
N ASP A 34 20.78 5.27 10.45
CA ASP A 34 21.83 4.51 9.78
C ASP A 34 21.43 3.04 9.74
N LEU A 35 21.47 2.46 8.57
CA LEU A 35 21.12 1.06 8.33
C LEU A 35 22.36 0.34 7.80
N ALA A 36 22.81 -0.68 8.51
CA ALA A 36 23.87 -1.56 8.04
C ALA A 36 23.38 -3.01 7.98
N ALA A 37 23.79 -3.71 6.94
CA ALA A 37 23.45 -5.09 6.73
C ALA A 37 24.70 -5.87 6.30
N ASN A 38 24.99 -6.95 7.00
CA ASN A 38 26.03 -7.90 6.63
C ASN A 38 25.37 -9.16 6.08
N PHE A 39 25.75 -9.57 4.89
CA PHE A 39 25.23 -10.75 4.23
C PHE A 39 26.35 -11.75 3.99
N GLU A 40 26.07 -13.01 4.28
CA GLU A 40 26.92 -14.10 3.84
C GLU A 40 26.45 -14.60 2.48
N ILE A 41 27.40 -14.77 1.56
CA ILE A 41 27.12 -15.18 0.20
C ILE A 41 27.71 -16.58 0.01
N PRO A 42 26.95 -17.52 -0.60
CA PRO A 42 27.46 -18.86 -0.84
C PRO A 42 28.66 -18.80 -1.79
N TYR A 43 29.79 -19.27 -1.32
CA TYR A 43 31.01 -19.36 -2.13
C TYR A 43 31.39 -20.83 -2.33
N GLN A 44 31.37 -21.28 -3.59
CA GLN A 44 31.55 -22.69 -3.95
C GLN A 44 33.01 -23.10 -4.23
N HIS A 45 33.96 -22.20 -4.07
CA HIS A 45 35.40 -22.43 -4.33
C HIS A 45 35.70 -22.92 -5.77
N LYS A 46 34.87 -22.54 -6.75
CA LYS A 46 35.12 -22.88 -8.16
C LYS A 46 36.16 -21.93 -8.78
N THR A 47 36.88 -22.43 -9.78
CA THR A 47 37.91 -21.64 -10.50
C THR A 47 37.34 -20.37 -11.13
N ASN A 48 36.09 -20.40 -11.57
CA ASN A 48 35.33 -19.26 -12.08
C ASN A 48 33.96 -19.24 -11.42
N GLU A 49 33.76 -18.31 -10.53
CA GLU A 49 32.49 -18.10 -9.85
C GLU A 49 31.99 -16.68 -10.12
N GLN A 50 30.77 -16.57 -10.59
CA GLN A 50 30.14 -15.29 -10.92
C GLN A 50 28.96 -15.06 -10.00
N LEU A 51 29.03 -13.99 -9.23
CA LEU A 51 27.96 -13.57 -8.32
C LEU A 51 27.19 -12.39 -8.95
N ASN A 52 25.90 -12.54 -9.08
CA ASN A 52 25.03 -11.55 -9.71
C ASN A 52 24.22 -10.78 -8.66
N PHE A 53 24.49 -9.50 -8.55
CA PHE A 53 23.78 -8.58 -7.67
C PHE A 53 23.03 -7.53 -8.46
N GLN A 54 21.88 -7.14 -7.92
CA GLN A 54 21.09 -6.08 -8.47
C GLN A 54 20.66 -5.13 -7.34
N PHE A 55 20.70 -3.83 -7.62
CA PHE A 55 20.18 -2.80 -6.74
C PHE A 55 18.96 -2.16 -7.37
N TYR A 56 17.89 -2.04 -6.59
CA TYR A 56 16.76 -1.22 -6.92
C TYR A 56 16.76 0.02 -6.03
N PHE A 57 16.77 1.18 -6.65
CA PHE A 57 16.59 2.47 -5.99
C PHE A 57 15.43 3.18 -6.68
N GLY A 58 14.29 3.28 -6.00
CA GLY A 58 13.14 3.85 -6.68
C GLY A 58 11.93 4.05 -5.78
N PRO A 59 10.85 4.62 -6.35
CA PRO A 59 9.61 4.85 -5.63
C PRO A 59 8.93 3.53 -5.26
N ASN A 60 8.16 3.55 -4.17
CA ASN A 60 7.33 2.43 -3.75
C ASN A 60 6.07 2.34 -4.64
N HIS A 61 6.26 2.15 -5.93
CA HIS A 61 5.18 2.00 -6.90
C HIS A 61 4.78 0.53 -7.01
N TYR A 62 3.54 0.21 -6.65
CA TYR A 62 3.05 -1.17 -6.54
C TYR A 62 3.27 -1.99 -7.81
N THR A 63 2.88 -1.47 -8.97
CA THR A 63 2.98 -2.17 -10.27
C THR A 63 4.44 -2.43 -10.65
N THR A 64 5.33 -1.46 -10.41
CA THR A 64 6.77 -1.61 -10.66
C THR A 64 7.39 -2.66 -9.73
N LEU A 65 7.09 -2.61 -8.44
CA LEU A 65 7.64 -3.57 -7.48
C LEU A 65 7.11 -4.99 -7.75
N LYS A 66 5.86 -5.12 -8.16
CA LYS A 66 5.25 -6.40 -8.54
C LYS A 66 5.90 -7.04 -9.77
N SER A 67 6.41 -6.24 -10.73
CA SER A 67 7.05 -6.75 -11.95
C SER A 67 8.34 -7.54 -11.69
N TYR A 68 8.95 -7.37 -10.51
CA TYR A 68 10.12 -8.15 -10.10
C TYR A 68 9.78 -9.60 -9.69
N ASN A 69 8.51 -9.94 -9.47
CA ASN A 69 8.04 -11.27 -9.05
C ASN A 69 8.76 -11.84 -7.80
N SER A 70 9.19 -10.96 -6.92
CA SER A 70 9.96 -11.30 -5.70
C SER A 70 9.24 -10.86 -4.41
N GLY A 71 7.93 -10.54 -4.50
CA GLY A 71 7.14 -10.11 -3.34
C GLY A 71 7.42 -8.67 -2.88
N PHE A 72 8.13 -7.86 -3.68
CA PHE A 72 8.46 -6.49 -3.30
C PHE A 72 7.25 -5.57 -3.23
N GLU A 73 6.15 -5.93 -3.87
CA GLU A 73 4.86 -5.24 -3.77
C GLU A 73 4.29 -5.22 -2.34
N GLU A 74 4.68 -6.16 -1.49
CA GLU A 74 4.29 -6.19 -0.07
C GLU A 74 4.89 -5.03 0.74
N LEU A 75 5.92 -4.38 0.19
CA LEU A 75 6.45 -3.15 0.77
C LEU A 75 5.45 -1.99 0.72
N VAL A 76 4.43 -2.04 -0.15
CA VAL A 76 3.40 -1.03 -0.27
C VAL A 76 2.22 -1.41 0.62
N PRO A 77 1.96 -0.71 1.74
CA PRO A 77 0.84 -1.05 2.63
C PRO A 77 -0.48 -0.63 1.99
N LEU A 78 -1.20 -1.57 1.41
CA LEU A 78 -2.51 -1.33 0.78
C LEU A 78 -3.68 -1.38 1.77
N GLY A 79 -3.43 -1.66 3.05
CA GLY A 79 -4.45 -1.93 4.05
C GLY A 79 -4.78 -3.42 4.15
N TRP A 80 -5.68 -3.77 5.06
CA TRP A 80 -6.06 -5.16 5.33
C TRP A 80 -7.51 -5.46 4.91
N GLY A 81 -7.81 -6.73 4.66
CA GLY A 81 -9.14 -7.22 4.34
C GLY A 81 -9.75 -6.58 3.09
N ILE A 82 -10.99 -6.11 3.21
CA ILE A 82 -11.74 -5.52 2.10
C ILE A 82 -11.06 -4.26 1.55
N PHE A 83 -10.49 -3.43 2.41
CA PHE A 83 -9.80 -2.20 2.00
C PHE A 83 -8.55 -2.50 1.16
N GLY A 84 -7.76 -3.50 1.55
CA GLY A 84 -6.61 -3.95 0.77
C GLY A 84 -7.02 -4.51 -0.59
N TRP A 85 -8.11 -5.25 -0.65
CA TRP A 85 -8.67 -5.78 -1.89
C TRP A 85 -9.12 -4.65 -2.83
N VAL A 86 -9.91 -3.69 -2.34
CA VAL A 86 -10.37 -2.53 -3.12
C VAL A 86 -9.18 -1.72 -3.64
N ASN A 87 -8.19 -1.44 -2.78
CA ASN A 87 -6.99 -0.72 -3.20
C ASN A 87 -6.23 -1.46 -4.30
N LYS A 88 -6.01 -2.75 -4.13
CA LYS A 88 -5.22 -3.59 -5.05
C LYS A 88 -5.91 -3.76 -6.43
N TYR A 89 -7.21 -4.00 -6.44
CA TYR A 89 -7.92 -4.37 -7.68
C TYR A 89 -8.68 -3.22 -8.34
N ILE A 90 -9.07 -2.21 -7.56
CA ILE A 90 -9.85 -1.08 -8.10
C ILE A 90 -8.98 0.17 -8.18
N ILE A 91 -8.47 0.65 -7.05
CA ILE A 91 -7.83 1.96 -6.97
C ILE A 91 -6.54 2.03 -7.79
N ILE A 92 -5.64 1.06 -7.63
CA ILE A 92 -4.35 1.03 -8.35
C ILE A 92 -4.60 0.91 -9.85
N ASN A 93 -5.45 -0.01 -10.28
CA ASN A 93 -5.72 -0.19 -11.71
C ASN A 93 -6.38 1.04 -12.34
N LEU A 94 -7.29 1.67 -11.62
CA LEU A 94 -7.95 2.89 -12.09
C LEU A 94 -6.97 4.07 -12.14
N PHE A 95 -6.07 4.18 -11.16
CA PHE A 95 -5.01 5.17 -11.16
C PHE A 95 -4.04 4.96 -12.33
N ASP A 96 -3.57 3.74 -12.54
CA ASP A 96 -2.67 3.38 -13.64
C ASP A 96 -3.34 3.61 -15.01
N PHE A 97 -4.65 3.34 -15.12
CA PHE A 97 -5.42 3.65 -16.31
C PHE A 97 -5.48 5.15 -16.58
N LEU A 98 -5.84 5.96 -15.59
CA LEU A 98 -5.92 7.42 -15.72
C LEU A 98 -4.55 8.05 -16.02
N SER A 99 -3.47 7.53 -15.46
CA SER A 99 -2.11 8.03 -15.66
C SER A 99 -1.59 7.85 -17.09
N LYS A 100 -2.21 6.96 -17.89
CA LYS A 100 -1.91 6.82 -19.33
C LYS A 100 -2.44 7.99 -20.16
N TYR A 101 -3.53 8.60 -19.71
CA TYR A 101 -4.21 9.69 -20.45
C TYR A 101 -3.88 11.07 -19.89
N PHE A 102 -3.54 11.16 -18.62
CA PHE A 102 -3.33 12.43 -17.93
C PHE A 102 -1.97 12.46 -17.26
N SER A 103 -1.19 13.51 -17.54
CA SER A 103 0.13 13.72 -16.93
C SER A 103 0.06 14.44 -15.57
N SER A 104 -1.07 15.09 -15.26
CA SER A 104 -1.24 15.82 -14.00
C SER A 104 -1.81 14.93 -12.90
N TYR A 105 -1.00 14.62 -11.89
CA TYR A 105 -1.44 13.82 -10.74
C TYR A 105 -2.62 14.43 -9.99
N GLY A 106 -2.69 15.77 -9.89
CA GLY A 106 -3.82 16.44 -9.27
C GLY A 106 -5.16 16.18 -10.00
N LEU A 107 -5.14 16.20 -11.33
CA LEU A 107 -6.31 15.87 -12.15
C LEU A 107 -6.68 14.40 -12.02
N ILE A 108 -5.70 13.51 -11.99
CA ILE A 108 -5.94 12.06 -11.79
C ILE A 108 -6.63 11.81 -10.45
N ILE A 109 -6.15 12.42 -9.36
CA ILE A 109 -6.74 12.26 -8.02
C ILE A 109 -8.17 12.82 -7.99
N LEU A 110 -8.43 13.96 -8.65
CA LEU A 110 -9.76 14.55 -8.74
C LEU A 110 -10.72 13.61 -9.47
N LEU A 111 -10.34 13.12 -10.64
CA LEU A 111 -11.14 12.17 -11.43
C LEU A 111 -11.36 10.85 -10.67
N LEU A 112 -10.32 10.30 -10.05
CA LEU A 112 -10.40 9.11 -9.23
C LEU A 112 -11.44 9.27 -8.11
N THR A 113 -11.39 10.41 -7.41
CA THR A 113 -12.33 10.72 -6.33
C THR A 113 -13.76 10.83 -6.85
N LEU A 114 -13.96 11.45 -8.01
CA LEU A 114 -15.28 11.60 -8.64
C LEU A 114 -15.85 10.22 -9.02
N ILE A 115 -15.06 9.37 -9.66
CA ILE A 115 -15.47 8.02 -10.08
C ILE A 115 -15.87 7.19 -8.87
N ILE A 116 -15.06 7.21 -7.79
CA ILE A 116 -15.36 6.48 -6.56
C ILE A 116 -16.65 6.99 -5.92
N LYS A 117 -16.85 8.32 -5.85
CA LYS A 117 -18.07 8.90 -5.31
C LYS A 117 -19.32 8.51 -6.11
N ILE A 118 -19.22 8.50 -7.45
CA ILE A 118 -20.34 8.06 -8.32
C ILE A 118 -20.61 6.56 -8.07
N GLY A 119 -19.57 5.72 -7.97
CA GLY A 119 -19.73 4.30 -7.70
C GLY A 119 -20.36 4.01 -6.32
N LEU A 120 -20.08 4.85 -5.32
CA LEU A 120 -20.64 4.73 -3.97
C LEU A 120 -21.99 5.43 -3.81
N ALA A 121 -22.42 6.28 -4.77
CA ALA A 121 -23.67 7.04 -4.70
C ALA A 121 -24.90 6.18 -4.40
N PRO A 122 -25.12 5.00 -5.04
CA PRO A 122 -26.31 4.19 -4.77
C PRO A 122 -26.34 3.64 -3.33
N PHE A 123 -25.18 3.32 -2.78
CA PHE A 123 -25.07 2.86 -1.38
C PHE A 123 -25.33 4.00 -0.41
N THR A 124 -24.73 5.15 -0.66
CA THR A 124 -24.91 6.37 0.13
C THR A 124 -26.37 6.81 0.11
N TYR A 125 -27.04 6.80 -1.05
CA TYR A 125 -28.45 7.12 -1.16
C TYR A 125 -29.35 6.20 -0.32
N LYS A 126 -29.10 4.89 -0.40
CA LYS A 126 -29.85 3.92 0.43
C LYS A 126 -29.64 4.15 1.93
N ALA A 127 -28.41 4.46 2.34
CA ALA A 127 -28.08 4.77 3.73
C ALA A 127 -28.82 6.02 4.22
N PHE A 128 -28.82 7.10 3.44
CA PHE A 128 -29.57 8.31 3.76
C PHE A 128 -31.07 8.07 3.84
N LEU A 129 -31.63 7.29 2.89
CA LEU A 129 -33.06 6.96 2.92
C LEU A 129 -33.44 6.16 4.16
N SER A 130 -32.59 5.22 4.59
CA SER A 130 -32.79 4.45 5.81
C SER A 130 -32.75 5.33 7.06
N GLN A 131 -31.77 6.25 7.13
CA GLN A 131 -31.68 7.22 8.24
C GLN A 131 -32.89 8.17 8.27
N ALA A 132 -33.36 8.64 7.11
CA ALA A 132 -34.56 9.49 7.03
C ALA A 132 -35.80 8.75 7.54
N LYS A 133 -35.99 7.48 7.14
CA LYS A 133 -37.09 6.65 7.63
C LYS A 133 -37.02 6.46 9.15
N MET A 134 -35.83 6.16 9.68
CA MET A 134 -35.64 5.99 11.13
C MET A 134 -35.96 7.28 11.90
N LYS A 135 -35.60 8.45 11.34
CA LYS A 135 -35.90 9.75 11.95
C LYS A 135 -37.40 10.02 12.06
N VAL A 136 -38.19 9.58 11.06
CA VAL A 136 -39.65 9.71 11.06
C VAL A 136 -40.29 8.71 12.02
N LEU A 137 -39.74 7.51 12.16
CA LEU A 137 -40.26 6.47 13.07
C LEU A 137 -39.92 6.73 14.54
N LYS A 138 -38.87 7.50 14.81
CA LYS A 138 -38.40 7.75 16.19
C LYS A 138 -39.51 8.20 17.15
N PRO A 139 -40.38 9.21 16.83
CA PRO A 139 -41.45 9.63 17.72
C PRO A 139 -42.53 8.56 17.98
N GLU A 140 -42.72 7.61 17.05
CA GLU A 140 -43.63 6.48 17.27
C GLU A 140 -43.01 5.42 18.19
N ILE A 141 -41.72 5.15 18.03
CA ILE A 141 -40.96 4.24 18.90
C ILE A 141 -40.91 4.79 20.33
N ASP A 142 -40.67 6.09 20.51
CA ASP A 142 -40.63 6.73 21.81
C ASP A 142 -42.00 6.63 22.52
N LYS A 143 -43.12 6.82 21.81
CA LYS A 143 -44.49 6.62 22.37
C LYS A 143 -44.79 5.18 22.78
N VAL A 144 -44.25 4.21 22.05
CA VAL A 144 -44.40 2.79 22.40
C VAL A 144 -43.56 2.44 23.62
N THR A 145 -42.34 2.97 23.71
CA THR A 145 -41.42 2.72 24.81
C THR A 145 -41.96 3.32 26.12
N GLU A 146 -42.56 4.54 26.09
CA GLU A 146 -43.21 5.14 27.24
C GLU A 146 -44.43 4.34 27.79
N LYS A 147 -45.09 3.55 26.92
CA LYS A 147 -46.22 2.70 27.33
C LYS A 147 -45.78 1.41 28.04
N PHE A 148 -44.55 1.03 27.95
CA PHE A 148 -44.00 -0.21 28.50
C PHE A 148 -43.00 0.01 29.65
N THR A 149 -42.74 1.28 30.01
CA THR A 149 -41.96 1.65 31.20
C THR A 149 -42.89 2.20 32.28
#